data_d20c4adb9a505e059ca258aab31d868f
#
_entry.id   d20c4adb9a505e059ca258aab31d868f
#
_cell.length_a   1.000
_cell.length_b   1.000
_cell.length_c   1.000
_cell.angle_alpha   90.00
_cell.angle_beta   90.00
_cell.angle_gamma   90.00
#
_symmetry.space_group_name_H-M   'P 1'
#
loop_
_entity.id
_entity.type
_entity.pdbx_description
1 polymer ?
#
loop_
_entity_poly.entity_id
_entity_poly.type
_entity_poly.pdbx_seq_one_letter_code
_entity_poly.pdbx_strand_id
1 'polypeptide(L)'
;MARRTRDRRTTRQPVDLRTVAAEALPLVGGGRALLLQVAQPAVGRGVADHSDFAERAMDRLHATMTFMCAAVFATPEEFTVVRRRVNRAHAPVRADAAGSAPAYNAYDPRLQLWVAATLYRTMMDLHERVFGPLSAAEQEGVYQEYTRLGANLQVPPSSWPATRDAFEVYWAEMLDQTAVNDSTRALAAQILYPRNVPLWIRILLPDVRLVTAGLLPEAVREQYRLPWSEQHRRRYERWMRRLARWYPRMPRRLRYAPRDAYLRRVRRMVREEQAARR
;
A
#
# COMPACT_ATOMS: atom_id res chain seq x y z
N MET A 1 -39.32 18.65 39.72
CA MET A 1 -38.01 19.11 39.23
C MET A 1 -37.28 17.90 38.61
N ALA A 2 -37.45 17.71 37.30
CA ALA A 2 -36.86 16.58 36.59
C ALA A 2 -35.50 16.97 36.04
N ARG A 3 -34.43 16.33 36.53
CA ARG A 3 -33.06 16.45 36.01
C ARG A 3 -32.99 15.82 34.62
N ARG A 4 -32.90 16.62 33.58
CA ARG A 4 -32.54 16.20 32.23
C ARG A 4 -31.06 15.80 32.26
N THR A 5 -30.80 14.50 32.28
CA THR A 5 -29.48 13.93 31.93
C THR A 5 -29.19 14.22 30.47
N ARG A 6 -28.31 15.19 30.21
CA ARG A 6 -27.74 15.45 28.87
C ARG A 6 -26.86 14.24 28.51
N ASP A 7 -27.42 13.37 27.68
CA ASP A 7 -26.68 12.31 27.00
C ASP A 7 -25.69 12.99 26.03
N ARG A 8 -24.45 13.19 26.49
CA ARG A 8 -23.34 13.62 25.62
C ARG A 8 -22.83 12.39 24.84
N ARG A 9 -23.63 11.88 23.94
CA ARG A 9 -23.11 11.09 22.82
C ARG A 9 -22.30 12.06 21.96
N THR A 10 -20.99 12.08 22.17
CA THR A 10 -20.05 12.62 21.19
C THR A 10 -20.22 11.75 19.92
N THR A 11 -20.99 12.26 18.97
CA THR A 11 -21.12 11.63 17.65
C THR A 11 -19.75 11.62 17.01
N ARG A 12 -19.04 10.48 17.12
CA ARG A 12 -17.80 10.24 16.41
C ARG A 12 -18.12 10.42 14.92
N GLN A 13 -17.40 11.30 14.23
CA GLN A 13 -17.54 11.42 12.78
C GLN A 13 -17.23 10.06 12.14
N PRO A 14 -18.04 9.60 11.17
CA PRO A 14 -17.78 8.37 10.44
C PRO A 14 -16.36 8.39 9.84
N VAL A 15 -15.70 7.24 9.89
CA VAL A 15 -14.38 7.09 9.29
C VAL A 15 -14.57 6.90 7.78
N ASP A 16 -13.94 7.78 7.00
CA ASP A 16 -13.90 7.77 5.54
C ASP A 16 -12.51 7.40 5.02
N LEU A 17 -12.38 7.22 3.72
CA LEU A 17 -11.09 6.90 3.08
C LEU A 17 -10.05 7.99 3.34
N ARG A 18 -10.45 9.25 3.36
CA ARG A 18 -9.50 10.36 3.61
C ARG A 18 -8.92 10.28 5.02
N THR A 19 -9.73 9.88 6.00
CA THR A 19 -9.27 9.66 7.38
C THR A 19 -8.27 8.51 7.45
N VAL A 20 -8.57 7.38 6.82
CA VAL A 20 -7.69 6.19 6.82
C VAL A 20 -6.39 6.46 6.07
N ALA A 21 -6.47 7.03 4.89
CA ALA A 21 -5.32 7.30 4.02
C ALA A 21 -4.43 8.47 4.50
N ALA A 22 -4.93 9.33 5.40
CA ALA A 22 -4.14 10.42 5.98
C ALA A 22 -3.08 9.90 6.97
N GLU A 23 -3.25 8.72 7.52
CA GLU A 23 -2.37 8.14 8.52
C GLU A 23 -1.01 7.75 7.91
N ALA A 24 0.04 7.75 8.73
CA ALA A 24 1.37 7.25 8.32
C ALA A 24 1.45 5.71 8.25
N LEU A 25 0.40 5.00 8.66
CA LEU A 25 0.35 3.54 8.70
C LEU A 25 0.65 2.84 7.37
N PRO A 26 0.25 3.35 6.18
CA PRO A 26 0.64 2.75 4.90
C PRO A 26 2.16 2.60 4.73
N LEU A 27 2.97 3.48 5.34
CA LEU A 27 4.43 3.34 5.32
C LEU A 27 4.90 2.11 6.09
N VAL A 28 4.23 1.76 7.18
CA VAL A 28 4.52 0.57 7.99
C VAL A 28 4.19 -0.72 7.21
N GLY A 29 3.13 -0.70 6.41
CA GLY A 29 2.67 -1.83 5.61
C GLY A 29 3.32 -1.95 4.23
N GLY A 30 4.16 -1.00 3.82
CA GLY A 30 4.71 -0.94 2.47
C GLY A 30 5.43 -2.21 2.04
N GLY A 31 6.21 -2.82 2.93
CA GLY A 31 6.89 -4.09 2.68
C GLY A 31 5.90 -5.23 2.39
N ARG A 32 4.82 -5.36 3.18
CA ARG A 32 3.78 -6.37 2.92
C ARG A 32 3.13 -6.18 1.56
N ALA A 33 2.66 -4.96 1.27
CA ALA A 33 2.00 -4.69 0.01
C ALA A 33 2.90 -5.03 -1.18
N LEU A 34 4.17 -4.64 -1.11
CA LEU A 34 5.12 -4.89 -2.18
C LEU A 34 5.44 -6.38 -2.36
N LEU A 35 5.64 -7.14 -1.27
CA LEU A 35 5.87 -8.59 -1.37
C LEU A 35 4.63 -9.31 -1.93
N LEU A 36 3.42 -8.93 -1.56
CA LEU A 36 2.20 -9.46 -2.15
C LEU A 36 2.10 -9.15 -3.65
N GLN A 37 2.43 -7.93 -4.06
CA GLN A 37 2.44 -7.54 -5.47
C GLN A 37 3.37 -8.43 -6.30
N VAL A 38 4.62 -8.57 -5.87
CA VAL A 38 5.63 -9.31 -6.62
C VAL A 38 5.52 -10.83 -6.46
N ALA A 39 4.70 -11.33 -5.54
CA ALA A 39 4.33 -12.74 -5.46
C ALA A 39 3.44 -13.17 -6.64
N GLN A 40 2.74 -12.24 -7.30
CA GLN A 40 2.05 -12.50 -8.56
C GLN A 40 3.10 -12.56 -9.68
N PRO A 41 3.19 -13.71 -10.42
CA PRO A 41 4.34 -13.98 -11.30
C PRO A 41 4.62 -12.90 -12.36
N ALA A 42 3.58 -12.38 -13.02
CA ALA A 42 3.75 -11.37 -14.06
C ALA A 42 4.21 -10.02 -13.46
N VAL A 43 3.68 -9.62 -12.29
CA VAL A 43 4.13 -8.43 -11.57
C VAL A 43 5.57 -8.60 -11.08
N GLY A 44 5.88 -9.76 -10.50
CA GLY A 44 7.22 -10.08 -9.99
C GLY A 44 8.27 -10.01 -11.09
N ARG A 45 7.99 -10.60 -12.28
CA ARG A 45 8.87 -10.53 -13.44
C ARG A 45 9.02 -9.08 -13.94
N GLY A 46 7.92 -8.34 -14.14
CA GLY A 46 7.99 -6.95 -14.60
C GLY A 46 8.78 -6.05 -13.65
N VAL A 47 8.68 -6.28 -12.34
CA VAL A 47 9.47 -5.57 -11.34
C VAL A 47 10.93 -6.00 -11.37
N ALA A 48 11.24 -7.28 -11.51
CA ALA A 48 12.62 -7.78 -11.59
C ALA A 48 13.36 -7.23 -12.83
N ASP A 49 12.68 -7.20 -13.98
CA ASP A 49 13.27 -6.79 -15.27
C ASP A 49 13.47 -5.26 -15.36
N HIS A 50 12.66 -4.44 -14.64
CA HIS A 50 12.65 -2.98 -14.79
C HIS A 50 12.98 -2.21 -13.51
N SER A 51 13.30 -2.89 -12.41
CA SER A 51 13.48 -2.22 -11.12
C SER A 51 14.79 -2.59 -10.47
N ASP A 52 15.57 -1.57 -10.19
CA ASP A 52 16.72 -1.68 -9.31
C ASP A 52 16.31 -1.33 -7.88
N PHE A 53 15.69 -2.32 -7.19
CA PHE A 53 15.29 -2.13 -5.79
C PHE A 53 16.48 -1.99 -4.85
N ALA A 54 17.61 -2.61 -5.16
CA ALA A 54 18.80 -2.51 -4.33
C ALA A 54 19.29 -1.05 -4.22
N GLU A 55 19.22 -0.32 -5.33
CA GLU A 55 19.76 1.04 -5.45
C GLU A 55 18.68 2.11 -5.26
N ARG A 56 17.42 1.85 -5.69
CA ARG A 56 16.37 2.86 -5.82
C ARG A 56 15.12 2.59 -4.97
N ALA A 57 15.25 1.86 -3.86
CA ALA A 57 14.13 1.53 -2.98
C ALA A 57 13.35 2.77 -2.50
N MET A 58 14.06 3.84 -2.13
CA MET A 58 13.44 5.09 -1.66
C MET A 58 12.71 5.83 -2.76
N ASP A 59 13.23 5.86 -4.00
CA ASP A 59 12.57 6.49 -5.14
C ASP A 59 11.21 5.84 -5.41
N ARG A 60 11.16 4.51 -5.35
CA ARG A 60 9.93 3.74 -5.56
C ARG A 60 8.93 3.96 -4.44
N LEU A 61 9.37 3.93 -3.19
CA LEU A 61 8.52 4.28 -2.05
C LEU A 61 7.91 5.67 -2.24
N HIS A 62 8.74 6.66 -2.57
CA HIS A 62 8.29 8.02 -2.79
C HIS A 62 7.34 8.15 -3.99
N ALA A 63 7.57 7.41 -5.10
CA ALA A 63 6.68 7.42 -6.25
C ALA A 63 5.30 6.87 -5.88
N THR A 64 5.24 5.70 -5.23
CA THR A 64 4.01 5.06 -4.78
C THR A 64 3.24 5.95 -3.80
N MET A 65 3.91 6.45 -2.77
CA MET A 65 3.27 7.32 -1.78
C MET A 65 2.79 8.65 -2.38
N THR A 66 3.54 9.21 -3.34
CA THR A 66 3.13 10.42 -4.07
C THR A 66 1.84 10.15 -4.86
N PHE A 67 1.77 9.00 -5.57
CA PHE A 67 0.57 8.62 -6.31
C PHE A 67 -0.63 8.41 -5.37
N MET A 68 -0.46 7.62 -4.30
CA MET A 68 -1.51 7.35 -3.32
C MET A 68 -2.05 8.64 -2.68
N CYS A 69 -1.15 9.53 -2.23
CA CYS A 69 -1.54 10.81 -1.66
C CYS A 69 -2.24 11.71 -2.69
N ALA A 70 -1.76 11.74 -3.93
CA ALA A 70 -2.39 12.53 -4.98
C ALA A 70 -3.79 12.01 -5.32
N ALA A 71 -3.96 10.69 -5.44
CA ALA A 71 -5.25 10.07 -5.75
C ALA A 71 -6.34 10.41 -4.71
N VAL A 72 -5.98 10.52 -3.42
CA VAL A 72 -6.95 10.78 -2.33
C VAL A 72 -7.13 12.27 -2.04
N PHE A 73 -6.07 13.08 -2.14
CA PHE A 73 -6.04 14.42 -1.56
C PHE A 73 -5.78 15.56 -2.53
N ALA A 74 -5.22 15.30 -3.72
CA ALA A 74 -4.91 16.33 -4.69
C ALA A 74 -6.16 16.80 -5.46
N THR A 75 -6.05 17.94 -6.14
CA THR A 75 -7.08 18.35 -7.11
C THR A 75 -7.03 17.48 -8.36
N PRO A 76 -8.09 17.41 -9.17
CA PRO A 76 -8.09 16.66 -10.43
C PRO A 76 -6.94 17.05 -11.37
N GLU A 77 -6.59 18.34 -11.41
CA GLU A 77 -5.50 18.88 -12.23
C GLU A 77 -4.14 18.41 -11.71
N GLU A 78 -3.90 18.53 -10.40
CA GLU A 78 -2.68 18.02 -9.73
C GLU A 78 -2.53 16.52 -9.93
N PHE A 79 -3.62 15.75 -9.75
CA PHE A 79 -3.61 14.31 -9.95
C PHE A 79 -3.30 13.93 -11.40
N THR A 80 -3.82 14.66 -12.39
CA THR A 80 -3.54 14.43 -13.81
C THR A 80 -2.04 14.50 -14.12
N VAL A 81 -1.30 15.41 -13.49
CA VAL A 81 0.17 15.51 -13.62
C VAL A 81 0.84 14.25 -13.08
N VAL A 82 0.46 13.81 -11.89
CA VAL A 82 1.02 12.60 -11.25
C VAL A 82 0.71 11.36 -12.07
N ARG A 83 -0.54 11.19 -12.53
CA ARG A 83 -0.98 10.06 -13.35
C ARG A 83 -0.20 9.97 -14.67
N ARG A 84 0.02 11.09 -15.36
CA ARG A 84 0.85 11.13 -16.59
C ARG A 84 2.28 10.66 -16.32
N ARG A 85 2.85 11.03 -15.18
CA ARG A 85 4.21 10.61 -14.80
C ARG A 85 4.29 9.12 -14.51
N VAL A 86 3.28 8.56 -13.82
CA VAL A 86 3.16 7.12 -13.58
C VAL A 86 3.01 6.37 -14.91
N ASN A 87 2.12 6.82 -15.80
CA ASN A 87 1.94 6.21 -17.10
C ASN A 87 3.23 6.21 -17.94
N ARG A 88 3.97 7.31 -17.95
CA ARG A 88 5.29 7.34 -18.63
C ARG A 88 6.29 6.33 -18.04
N ALA A 89 6.28 6.14 -16.72
CA ALA A 89 7.14 5.15 -16.09
C ALA A 89 6.70 3.70 -16.39
N HIS A 90 5.40 3.45 -16.58
CA HIS A 90 4.84 2.15 -16.94
C HIS A 90 4.99 1.79 -18.44
N ALA A 91 5.09 2.78 -19.32
CA ALA A 91 5.11 2.55 -20.76
C ALA A 91 6.17 1.54 -21.26
N PRO A 92 7.44 1.54 -20.76
CA PRO A 92 8.44 0.56 -21.16
C PRO A 92 8.26 -0.80 -20.44
N VAL A 93 7.43 -0.91 -19.40
CA VAL A 93 7.32 -2.10 -18.53
C VAL A 93 6.39 -3.12 -19.16
N ARG A 94 6.92 -3.86 -20.15
CA ARG A 94 6.21 -4.94 -20.86
C ARG A 94 7.19 -5.91 -21.48
N ALA A 95 6.86 -7.17 -21.52
CA ALA A 95 7.55 -8.21 -22.28
C ALA A 95 6.61 -9.38 -22.56
N ASP A 96 6.88 -10.08 -23.67
CA ASP A 96 6.20 -11.32 -24.04
C ASP A 96 6.64 -12.49 -23.14
N ALA A 97 5.86 -13.57 -23.15
CA ALA A 97 6.23 -14.80 -22.48
C ALA A 97 7.54 -15.36 -23.04
N ALA A 98 8.40 -15.92 -22.17
CA ALA A 98 9.66 -16.52 -22.56
C ALA A 98 9.89 -17.81 -21.75
N GLY A 99 9.79 -18.97 -22.40
CA GLY A 99 9.84 -20.27 -21.71
C GLY A 99 8.73 -20.37 -20.66
N SER A 100 9.08 -20.62 -19.41
CA SER A 100 8.13 -20.67 -18.28
C SER A 100 7.81 -19.30 -17.69
N ALA A 101 8.47 -18.22 -18.14
CA ALA A 101 8.25 -16.88 -17.60
C ALA A 101 7.01 -16.25 -18.26
N PRO A 102 6.02 -15.76 -17.47
CA PRO A 102 4.78 -15.21 -18.00
C PRO A 102 5.01 -13.87 -18.72
N ALA A 103 4.18 -13.56 -19.71
CA ALA A 103 4.10 -12.21 -20.25
C ALA A 103 3.67 -11.21 -19.15
N TYR A 104 4.11 -9.96 -19.28
CA TYR A 104 3.65 -8.88 -18.43
C TYR A 104 3.51 -7.56 -19.19
N ASN A 105 2.56 -6.75 -18.75
CA ASN A 105 2.37 -5.39 -19.21
C ASN A 105 1.85 -4.54 -18.05
N ALA A 106 2.57 -3.49 -17.69
CA ALA A 106 2.16 -2.61 -16.61
C ALA A 106 0.84 -1.86 -16.89
N TYR A 107 0.35 -1.89 -18.12
CA TYR A 107 -0.99 -1.39 -18.48
C TYR A 107 -2.08 -2.47 -18.41
N ASP A 108 -1.77 -3.72 -18.08
CA ASP A 108 -2.79 -4.76 -17.89
C ASP A 108 -3.68 -4.39 -16.69
N PRO A 109 -4.98 -4.18 -16.90
CA PRO A 109 -5.90 -3.79 -15.82
C PRO A 109 -5.96 -4.80 -14.69
N ARG A 110 -5.79 -6.10 -14.99
CA ARG A 110 -5.83 -7.17 -13.97
C ARG A 110 -4.63 -7.08 -13.02
N LEU A 111 -3.43 -6.81 -13.57
CA LEU A 111 -2.23 -6.63 -12.76
C LEU A 111 -2.30 -5.35 -11.93
N GLN A 112 -2.84 -4.27 -12.50
CA GLN A 112 -3.06 -3.03 -11.77
C GLN A 112 -4.11 -3.17 -10.66
N LEU A 113 -5.19 -3.92 -10.92
CA LEU A 113 -6.20 -4.24 -9.91
C LEU A 113 -5.57 -4.98 -8.72
N TRP A 114 -4.73 -5.99 -8.99
CA TRP A 114 -4.01 -6.69 -7.92
C TRP A 114 -3.13 -5.75 -7.09
N VAL A 115 -2.34 -4.89 -7.75
CA VAL A 115 -1.51 -3.89 -7.06
C VAL A 115 -2.37 -3.00 -6.16
N ALA A 116 -3.48 -2.48 -6.67
CA ALA A 116 -4.38 -1.63 -5.91
C ALA A 116 -5.07 -2.39 -4.76
N ALA A 117 -5.47 -3.64 -4.98
CA ALA A 117 -6.06 -4.51 -3.96
C ALA A 117 -5.10 -4.77 -2.79
N THR A 118 -3.81 -5.01 -3.07
CA THR A 118 -2.80 -5.20 -2.01
C THR A 118 -2.58 -3.95 -1.17
N LEU A 119 -2.64 -2.76 -1.78
CA LEU A 119 -2.55 -1.48 -1.08
C LEU A 119 -3.78 -1.24 -0.20
N TYR A 120 -4.98 -1.46 -0.75
CA TYR A 120 -6.24 -1.36 0.00
C TYR A 120 -6.23 -2.28 1.22
N ARG A 121 -6.02 -3.58 1.00
CA ARG A 121 -6.02 -4.58 2.07
C ARG A 121 -5.00 -4.28 3.15
N THR A 122 -3.79 -3.87 2.76
CA THR A 122 -2.74 -3.53 3.72
C THR A 122 -3.10 -2.30 4.55
N MET A 123 -3.67 -1.28 3.92
CA MET A 123 -4.10 -0.06 4.59
C MET A 123 -5.22 -0.34 5.60
N MET A 124 -6.24 -1.11 5.21
CA MET A 124 -7.38 -1.45 6.07
C MET A 124 -6.96 -2.34 7.24
N ASP A 125 -6.21 -3.42 6.98
CA ASP A 125 -5.72 -4.33 8.03
C ASP A 125 -4.88 -3.59 9.09
N LEU A 126 -4.04 -2.66 8.68
CA LEU A 126 -3.25 -1.86 9.62
C LEU A 126 -4.10 -0.85 10.39
N HIS A 127 -5.04 -0.19 9.71
CA HIS A 127 -5.93 0.75 10.37
C HIS A 127 -6.74 0.04 11.48
N GLU A 128 -7.35 -1.09 11.17
CA GLU A 128 -8.16 -1.84 12.14
C GLU A 128 -7.32 -2.43 13.29
N ARG A 129 -6.11 -2.89 13.01
CA ARG A 129 -5.18 -3.38 14.06
C ARG A 129 -4.75 -2.28 15.02
N VAL A 130 -4.72 -1.03 14.58
CA VAL A 130 -4.22 0.10 15.38
C VAL A 130 -5.36 0.86 16.06
N PHE A 131 -6.47 1.06 15.38
CA PHE A 131 -7.59 1.87 15.88
C PHE A 131 -8.80 1.04 16.32
N GLY A 132 -8.78 -0.26 16.08
CA GLY A 132 -9.91 -1.16 16.28
C GLY A 132 -10.78 -1.30 15.02
N PRO A 133 -11.71 -2.28 15.03
CA PRO A 133 -12.56 -2.55 13.88
C PRO A 133 -13.45 -1.36 13.56
N LEU A 134 -13.65 -1.12 12.27
CA LEU A 134 -14.65 -0.19 11.75
C LEU A 134 -16.03 -0.87 11.74
N SER A 135 -17.09 -0.09 11.83
CA SER A 135 -18.45 -0.59 11.58
C SER A 135 -18.59 -1.07 10.13
N ALA A 136 -19.52 -1.98 9.87
CA ALA A 136 -19.78 -2.48 8.51
C ALA A 136 -20.06 -1.34 7.51
N ALA A 137 -20.81 -0.32 7.94
CA ALA A 137 -21.11 0.85 7.11
C ALA A 137 -19.85 1.70 6.80
N GLU A 138 -18.96 1.89 7.78
CA GLU A 138 -17.68 2.60 7.56
C GLU A 138 -16.76 1.81 6.64
N GLN A 139 -16.65 0.50 6.84
CA GLN A 139 -15.85 -0.38 5.99
C GLN A 139 -16.35 -0.35 4.54
N GLU A 140 -17.67 -0.44 4.32
CA GLU A 140 -18.28 -0.36 2.99
C GLU A 140 -18.07 1.03 2.38
N GLY A 141 -18.27 2.11 3.14
CA GLY A 141 -18.01 3.48 2.68
C GLY A 141 -16.58 3.68 2.21
N VAL A 142 -15.59 3.26 3.02
CA VAL A 142 -14.16 3.34 2.65
C VAL A 142 -13.87 2.49 1.41
N TYR A 143 -14.48 1.30 1.29
CA TYR A 143 -14.31 0.43 0.12
C TYR A 143 -14.81 1.11 -1.15
N GLN A 144 -16.04 1.62 -1.14
CA GLN A 144 -16.66 2.28 -2.29
C GLN A 144 -15.92 3.56 -2.71
N GLU A 145 -15.39 4.31 -1.75
CA GLU A 145 -14.52 5.45 -2.05
C GLU A 145 -13.20 5.01 -2.68
N TYR A 146 -12.60 3.91 -2.19
CA TYR A 146 -11.34 3.39 -2.71
C TYR A 146 -11.48 2.83 -4.13
N THR A 147 -12.57 2.13 -4.46
CA THR A 147 -12.80 1.58 -5.81
C THR A 147 -12.84 2.68 -6.86
N ARG A 148 -13.42 3.85 -6.55
CA ARG A 148 -13.41 5.02 -7.43
C ARG A 148 -12.00 5.55 -7.69
N LEU A 149 -11.10 5.40 -6.72
CA LEU A 149 -9.70 5.79 -6.87
C LEU A 149 -8.87 4.71 -7.58
N GLY A 150 -9.17 3.43 -7.38
CA GLY A 150 -8.53 2.32 -8.08
C GLY A 150 -8.73 2.35 -9.59
N ALA A 151 -9.83 2.94 -10.05
CA ALA A 151 -10.11 3.20 -11.47
C ALA A 151 -9.26 4.33 -12.10
N ASN A 152 -8.36 4.95 -11.35
CA ASN A 152 -7.60 6.12 -11.80
C ASN A 152 -6.41 5.84 -12.74
N LEU A 153 -6.04 4.57 -12.92
CA LEU A 153 -5.10 4.12 -13.96
C LEU A 153 -5.88 3.48 -15.12
N GLN A 154 -5.51 2.29 -15.54
CA GLN A 154 -6.16 1.58 -16.64
C GLN A 154 -7.21 0.57 -16.15
N VAL A 155 -7.52 0.51 -14.85
CA VAL A 155 -8.51 -0.42 -14.30
C VAL A 155 -9.92 0.11 -14.57
N PRO A 156 -10.74 -0.57 -15.38
CA PRO A 156 -12.13 -0.19 -15.55
C PRO A 156 -12.88 -0.28 -14.21
N PRO A 157 -13.79 0.67 -13.90
CA PRO A 157 -14.58 0.60 -12.66
C PRO A 157 -15.33 -0.73 -12.50
N SER A 158 -15.77 -1.34 -13.59
CA SER A 158 -16.45 -2.64 -13.61
C SER A 158 -15.55 -3.83 -13.28
N SER A 159 -14.24 -3.67 -13.27
CA SER A 159 -13.28 -4.72 -12.91
C SER A 159 -13.10 -4.86 -11.40
N TRP A 160 -13.46 -3.84 -10.63
CA TRP A 160 -13.45 -3.92 -9.19
C TRP A 160 -14.60 -4.80 -8.69
N PRO A 161 -14.37 -5.70 -7.71
CA PRO A 161 -15.46 -6.42 -7.06
C PRO A 161 -16.49 -5.44 -6.52
N ALA A 162 -17.78 -5.66 -6.84
CA ALA A 162 -18.83 -4.68 -6.55
C ALA A 162 -19.08 -4.49 -5.05
N THR A 163 -18.80 -5.51 -4.24
CA THR A 163 -19.00 -5.52 -2.79
C THR A 163 -17.73 -6.00 -2.07
N ARG A 164 -17.65 -5.74 -0.78
CA ARG A 164 -16.56 -6.27 0.06
C ARG A 164 -16.53 -7.80 0.08
N ASP A 165 -17.67 -8.47 0.10
CA ASP A 165 -17.72 -9.93 0.07
C ASP A 165 -17.17 -10.47 -1.26
N ALA A 166 -17.52 -9.85 -2.38
CA ALA A 166 -16.93 -10.18 -3.68
C ALA A 166 -15.41 -9.87 -3.70
N PHE A 167 -14.97 -8.83 -2.99
CA PHE A 167 -13.55 -8.54 -2.84
C PHE A 167 -12.81 -9.60 -2.02
N GLU A 168 -13.42 -10.17 -0.98
CA GLU A 168 -12.80 -11.27 -0.22
C GLU A 168 -12.63 -12.53 -1.09
N VAL A 169 -13.60 -12.83 -1.96
CA VAL A 169 -13.48 -13.93 -2.94
C VAL A 169 -12.33 -13.66 -3.91
N TYR A 170 -12.32 -12.49 -4.54
CA TYR A 170 -11.23 -12.05 -5.43
C TYR A 170 -9.86 -12.12 -4.72
N TRP A 171 -9.80 -11.66 -3.48
CA TRP A 171 -8.57 -11.67 -2.69
C TRP A 171 -8.04 -13.08 -2.45
N ALA A 172 -8.92 -14.03 -2.09
CA ALA A 172 -8.56 -15.43 -1.90
C ALA A 172 -8.04 -16.06 -3.20
N GLU A 173 -8.78 -15.88 -4.32
CA GLU A 173 -8.37 -16.38 -5.64
C GLU A 173 -7.00 -15.84 -6.08
N MET A 174 -6.74 -14.56 -5.82
CA MET A 174 -5.44 -13.94 -6.17
C MET A 174 -4.31 -14.43 -5.27
N LEU A 175 -4.59 -14.73 -3.99
CA LEU A 175 -3.58 -15.34 -3.11
C LEU A 175 -3.21 -16.76 -3.58
N ASP A 176 -4.19 -17.54 -4.05
CA ASP A 176 -3.95 -18.89 -4.59
C ASP A 176 -3.11 -18.87 -5.88
N GLN A 177 -3.16 -17.75 -6.63
CA GLN A 177 -2.35 -17.53 -7.84
C GLN A 177 -0.94 -17.02 -7.53
N THR A 178 -0.59 -16.78 -6.26
CA THR A 178 0.78 -16.35 -5.92
C THR A 178 1.75 -17.50 -6.13
N ALA A 179 2.90 -17.21 -6.75
CA ALA A 179 3.98 -18.17 -6.96
C ALA A 179 5.35 -17.50 -6.82
N VAL A 180 6.03 -17.81 -5.72
CA VAL A 180 7.32 -17.22 -5.40
C VAL A 180 8.44 -18.19 -5.81
N ASN A 181 9.10 -17.89 -6.92
CA ASN A 181 10.28 -18.59 -7.40
C ASN A 181 11.58 -17.98 -6.85
N ASP A 182 12.74 -18.49 -7.27
CA ASP A 182 14.04 -18.02 -6.76
C ASP A 182 14.34 -16.56 -7.16
N SER A 183 13.96 -16.13 -8.37
CA SER A 183 14.12 -14.73 -8.79
C SER A 183 13.24 -13.79 -7.96
N THR A 184 12.01 -14.18 -7.64
CA THR A 184 11.12 -13.42 -6.75
C THR A 184 11.65 -13.39 -5.32
N ARG A 185 12.28 -14.46 -4.84
CA ARG A 185 12.97 -14.45 -3.52
C ARG A 185 14.17 -13.53 -3.51
N ALA A 186 14.97 -13.53 -4.57
CA ALA A 186 16.10 -12.60 -4.71
C ALA A 186 15.63 -11.14 -4.74
N LEU A 187 14.53 -10.84 -5.45
CA LEU A 187 13.90 -9.53 -5.46
C LEU A 187 13.39 -9.13 -4.05
N ALA A 188 12.74 -10.05 -3.34
CA ALA A 188 12.29 -9.81 -1.96
C ALA A 188 13.47 -9.51 -1.02
N ALA A 189 14.60 -10.18 -1.21
CA ALA A 189 15.82 -9.87 -0.46
C ALA A 189 16.31 -8.44 -0.73
N GLN A 190 16.30 -7.96 -1.97
CA GLN A 190 16.64 -6.57 -2.30
C GLN A 190 15.67 -5.56 -1.64
N ILE A 191 14.37 -5.88 -1.63
CA ILE A 191 13.34 -5.05 -0.99
C ILE A 191 13.54 -4.97 0.52
N LEU A 192 13.82 -6.10 1.17
CA LEU A 192 13.94 -6.20 2.63
C LEU A 192 15.33 -5.80 3.17
N TYR A 193 16.35 -5.80 2.32
CA TYR A 193 17.73 -5.46 2.64
C TYR A 193 18.30 -4.41 1.68
N PRO A 194 17.63 -3.25 1.52
CA PRO A 194 18.09 -2.21 0.61
C PRO A 194 19.46 -1.68 1.05
N ARG A 195 20.34 -1.45 0.08
CA ARG A 195 21.73 -0.99 0.34
C ARG A 195 21.81 0.52 0.56
N ASN A 196 21.17 1.28 -0.33
CA ASN A 196 21.24 2.73 -0.37
C ASN A 196 20.09 3.41 0.37
N VAL A 197 20.08 3.27 1.70
CA VAL A 197 19.10 3.95 2.56
C VAL A 197 19.78 4.75 3.67
N PRO A 198 19.20 5.88 4.10
CA PRO A 198 19.71 6.66 5.22
C PRO A 198 19.90 5.82 6.49
N LEU A 199 20.89 6.19 7.31
CA LEU A 199 21.23 5.44 8.53
C LEU A 199 20.03 5.20 9.46
N TRP A 200 19.17 6.22 9.63
CA TRP A 200 17.98 6.09 10.48
C TRP A 200 16.99 5.04 9.96
N ILE A 201 16.89 4.85 8.62
CA ILE A 201 16.09 3.76 8.04
C ILE A 201 16.76 2.41 8.33
N ARG A 202 18.10 2.33 8.19
CA ARG A 202 18.84 1.08 8.46
C ARG A 202 18.60 0.56 9.88
N ILE A 203 18.51 1.45 10.87
CA ILE A 203 18.19 1.11 12.25
C ILE A 203 16.78 0.49 12.37
N LEU A 204 15.82 0.95 11.55
CA LEU A 204 14.45 0.46 11.57
C LEU A 204 14.23 -0.82 10.73
N LEU A 205 15.15 -1.18 9.83
CA LEU A 205 14.99 -2.33 8.94
C LEU A 205 14.68 -3.66 9.66
N PRO A 206 15.28 -4.00 10.83
CA PRO A 206 14.90 -5.20 11.56
C PRO A 206 13.42 -5.25 11.95
N ASP A 207 12.85 -4.12 12.35
CA ASP A 207 11.44 -4.02 12.69
C ASP A 207 10.56 -3.99 11.42
N VAL A 208 11.00 -3.32 10.37
CA VAL A 208 10.32 -3.36 9.06
C VAL A 208 10.21 -4.79 8.54
N ARG A 209 11.30 -5.58 8.59
CA ARG A 209 11.28 -7.00 8.19
C ARG A 209 10.34 -7.84 9.05
N LEU A 210 10.41 -7.67 10.37
CA LEU A 210 9.54 -8.38 11.31
C LEU A 210 8.06 -8.08 11.04
N VAL A 211 7.73 -6.80 10.86
CA VAL A 211 6.35 -6.37 10.60
C VAL A 211 5.88 -6.83 9.23
N THR A 212 6.73 -6.74 8.22
CA THR A 212 6.42 -7.26 6.87
C THR A 212 6.10 -8.75 6.93
N ALA A 213 6.96 -9.58 7.54
CA ALA A 213 6.72 -11.01 7.67
C ALA A 213 5.47 -11.33 8.49
N GLY A 214 5.22 -10.58 9.57
CA GLY A 214 4.06 -10.79 10.45
C GLY A 214 2.72 -10.35 9.85
N LEU A 215 2.75 -9.42 8.90
CA LEU A 215 1.54 -8.96 8.18
C LEU A 215 1.22 -9.83 6.96
N LEU A 216 2.17 -10.57 6.41
CA LEU A 216 1.94 -11.45 5.26
C LEU A 216 1.00 -12.62 5.66
N PRO A 217 0.12 -13.06 4.73
CA PRO A 217 -0.54 -14.35 4.84
C PRO A 217 0.49 -15.48 5.00
N GLU A 218 0.15 -16.49 5.80
CA GLU A 218 1.09 -17.56 6.14
C GLU A 218 1.64 -18.27 4.89
N ALA A 219 0.75 -18.67 3.98
CA ALA A 219 1.16 -19.35 2.74
C ALA A 219 2.14 -18.51 1.91
N VAL A 220 1.94 -17.19 1.81
CA VAL A 220 2.86 -16.31 1.06
C VAL A 220 4.19 -16.15 1.81
N ARG A 221 4.16 -16.02 3.14
CA ARG A 221 5.36 -15.95 3.97
C ARG A 221 6.24 -17.20 3.82
N GLU A 222 5.61 -18.37 3.78
CA GLU A 222 6.28 -19.67 3.57
C GLU A 222 6.90 -19.75 2.16
N GLN A 223 6.19 -19.35 1.11
CA GLN A 223 6.71 -19.28 -0.25
C GLN A 223 7.99 -18.43 -0.34
N TYR A 224 8.03 -17.31 0.41
CA TYR A 224 9.22 -16.47 0.52
C TYR A 224 10.32 -17.04 1.41
N ARG A 225 10.04 -18.13 2.15
CA ARG A 225 10.96 -18.72 3.14
C ARG A 225 11.45 -17.70 4.18
N LEU A 226 10.59 -16.76 4.57
CA LEU A 226 10.96 -15.75 5.55
C LEU A 226 11.07 -16.39 6.94
N PRO A 227 12.11 -16.06 7.73
CA PRO A 227 12.26 -16.58 9.09
C PRO A 227 11.03 -16.23 9.95
N TRP A 228 10.34 -17.26 10.43
CA TRP A 228 9.16 -17.07 11.28
C TRP A 228 9.09 -18.18 12.33
N SER A 229 9.51 -17.86 13.54
CA SER A 229 9.44 -18.73 14.70
C SER A 229 8.46 -18.16 15.71
N GLU A 230 8.17 -18.92 16.77
CA GLU A 230 7.37 -18.47 17.89
C GLU A 230 7.95 -17.18 18.53
N GLN A 231 9.28 -17.05 18.57
CA GLN A 231 9.94 -15.83 19.04
C GLN A 231 9.64 -14.62 18.14
N HIS A 232 9.67 -14.80 16.81
CA HIS A 232 9.30 -13.75 15.85
C HIS A 232 7.84 -13.36 16.02
N ARG A 233 6.93 -14.32 16.15
CA ARG A 233 5.51 -14.09 16.40
C ARG A 233 5.28 -13.25 17.65
N ARG A 234 5.88 -13.64 18.80
CA ARG A 234 5.76 -12.89 20.05
C ARG A 234 6.36 -11.49 19.97
N ARG A 235 7.48 -11.31 19.23
CA ARG A 235 8.08 -9.99 19.01
C ARG A 235 7.17 -9.11 18.16
N TYR A 236 6.62 -9.64 17.07
CA TYR A 236 5.66 -8.95 16.22
C TYR A 236 4.40 -8.53 16.98
N GLU A 237 3.80 -9.43 17.75
CA GLU A 237 2.62 -9.11 18.56
C GLU A 237 2.89 -8.02 19.60
N ARG A 238 4.06 -8.06 20.26
CA ARG A 238 4.45 -6.98 21.18
C ARG A 238 4.62 -5.65 20.46
N TRP A 239 5.20 -5.67 19.27
CA TRP A 239 5.38 -4.48 18.45
C TRP A 239 4.03 -3.90 18.03
N MET A 240 3.11 -4.72 17.54
CA MET A 240 1.76 -4.30 17.14
C MET A 240 0.96 -3.77 18.34
N ARG A 241 1.01 -4.42 19.52
CA ARG A 241 0.36 -3.90 20.71
C ARG A 241 0.90 -2.54 21.15
N ARG A 242 2.22 -2.31 21.05
CA ARG A 242 2.81 -1.01 21.32
C ARG A 242 2.32 0.05 20.32
N LEU A 243 2.32 -0.29 19.03
CA LEU A 243 1.81 0.60 17.99
C LEU A 243 0.35 0.97 18.27
N ALA A 244 -0.53 0.00 18.50
CA ALA A 244 -1.95 0.22 18.78
C ALA A 244 -2.18 1.03 20.06
N ARG A 245 -1.28 0.91 21.06
CA ARG A 245 -1.39 1.67 22.30
C ARG A 245 -0.95 3.13 22.13
N TRP A 246 0.15 3.39 21.41
CA TRP A 246 0.78 4.72 21.40
C TRP A 246 0.41 5.55 20.20
N TYR A 247 0.29 4.94 19.02
CA TYR A 247 0.04 5.66 17.79
C TYR A 247 -1.27 6.47 17.79
N PRO A 248 -2.42 5.98 18.26
CA PRO A 248 -3.65 6.78 18.33
C PRO A 248 -3.55 8.00 19.26
N ARG A 249 -2.63 7.96 20.23
CA ARG A 249 -2.40 9.06 21.18
C ARG A 249 -1.51 10.17 20.64
N MET A 250 -0.80 9.90 19.54
CA MET A 250 0.02 10.92 18.89
C MET A 250 -0.86 12.01 18.29
N PRO A 251 -0.45 13.29 18.37
CA PRO A 251 -1.16 14.38 17.69
C PRO A 251 -1.33 14.11 16.20
N ARG A 252 -2.52 14.41 15.66
CA ARG A 252 -2.82 14.21 14.22
C ARG A 252 -1.78 14.83 13.29
N ARG A 253 -1.23 16.01 13.65
CA ARG A 253 -0.17 16.66 12.85
C ARG A 253 1.09 15.80 12.68
N LEU A 254 1.44 14.97 13.66
CA LEU A 254 2.57 14.04 13.53
C LEU A 254 2.19 12.82 12.71
N ARG A 255 0.99 12.25 12.94
CA ARG A 255 0.49 11.09 12.18
C ARG A 255 0.25 11.41 10.71
N TYR A 256 -0.15 12.63 10.39
CA TYR A 256 -0.45 13.12 9.04
C TYR A 256 0.74 13.79 8.34
N ALA A 257 1.86 13.98 9.03
CA ALA A 257 3.04 14.64 8.48
C ALA A 257 3.55 14.01 7.16
N PRO A 258 3.56 12.68 6.98
CA PRO A 258 3.94 12.08 5.69
C PRO A 258 2.99 12.48 4.56
N ARG A 259 1.65 12.43 4.78
CA ARG A 259 0.67 12.91 3.80
C ARG A 259 0.97 14.35 3.36
N ASP A 260 1.18 15.25 4.33
CA ASP A 260 1.44 16.66 4.03
C ASP A 260 2.75 16.86 3.27
N ALA A 261 3.77 16.06 3.59
CA ALA A 261 5.04 16.07 2.85
C ALA A 261 4.86 15.62 1.40
N TYR A 262 4.08 14.55 1.16
CA TYR A 262 3.82 14.06 -0.20
C TYR A 262 2.93 15.02 -0.99
N LEU A 263 1.95 15.69 -0.38
CA LEU A 263 1.17 16.73 -1.06
C LEU A 263 2.03 17.93 -1.44
N ARG A 264 2.99 18.34 -0.59
CA ARG A 264 3.96 19.37 -0.99
C ARG A 264 4.81 18.93 -2.18
N ARG A 265 5.19 17.63 -2.24
CA ARG A 265 5.89 17.04 -3.38
C ARG A 265 5.05 17.09 -4.65
N VAL A 266 3.77 16.71 -4.59
CA VAL A 266 2.82 16.82 -5.71
C VAL A 266 2.77 18.24 -6.25
N ARG A 267 2.54 19.24 -5.39
CA ARG A 267 2.47 20.65 -5.79
C ARG A 267 3.77 21.17 -6.40
N ARG A 268 4.92 20.69 -5.93
CA ARG A 268 6.21 21.00 -6.55
C ARG A 268 6.30 20.44 -7.96
N MET A 269 5.95 19.16 -8.16
CA MET A 269 5.93 18.52 -9.48
C MET A 269 5.02 19.23 -10.48
N VAL A 270 3.87 19.74 -10.02
CA VAL A 270 2.94 20.51 -10.87
C VAL A 270 3.58 21.84 -11.30
N ARG A 271 4.21 22.56 -10.39
CA ARG A 271 4.92 23.81 -10.73
C ARG A 271 6.07 23.58 -11.72
N GLU A 272 6.86 22.52 -11.53
CA GLU A 272 7.95 22.15 -12.44
C GLU A 272 7.41 21.84 -13.86
N GLU A 273 6.30 21.09 -13.97
CA GLU A 273 5.68 20.78 -15.26
C GLU A 273 5.09 22.02 -15.93
N GLN A 274 4.52 22.94 -15.17
CA GLN A 274 3.99 24.22 -15.69
C GLN A 274 5.14 25.13 -16.20
N ALA A 275 6.24 25.19 -15.46
CA ALA A 275 7.41 25.97 -15.86
C ALA A 275 8.07 25.43 -17.14
N ALA A 276 8.11 24.09 -17.30
CA ALA A 276 8.68 23.44 -18.50
C ALA A 276 7.81 23.60 -19.78
N ARG A 277 6.57 24.07 -19.65
CA ARG A 277 5.65 24.32 -20.77
C ARG A 277 5.61 25.77 -21.25
N ARG A 278 6.28 26.67 -20.49
CA ARG A 278 6.45 28.09 -20.85
C ARG A 278 7.74 28.27 -21.64
#